data_0df03365516439d7769243849359f903
#
_entry.id   0df03365516439d7769243849359f903
#
_cell.length_a   1.000
_cell.length_b   1.000
_cell.length_c   1.000
_cell.angle_alpha   90.00
_cell.angle_beta   90.00
_cell.angle_gamma   90.00
#
_symmetry.space_group_name_H-M   'P 1'
#
loop_
_entity.id
_entity.type
_entity.pdbx_description
1 polymer ?
#
loop_
_entity_poly.entity_id
_entity_poly.type
_entity_poly.pdbx_seq_one_letter_code
_entity_poly.pdbx_strand_id
1 'polypeptide(L)'
;MKIIFFVFTIFLTSLALANGLNAINDPVMNPCIQRPNLAGCGSNNSPQTRQVINIPNRWGAIYYNAANRAVGYSENNTKGYRSANKEALQNCIKAGGGQDPKDENGEGCGLMTEYRNACGAIALGGKNRGAARSAVLLEDAEQQAIAACEKGRSYKCTIYYSGCSRHPSYRY
;
A
#
# COMPACT_ATOMS: atom_id res chain seq x y z
N MET A 1 -42.56 -29.62 22.96
CA MET A 1 -42.52 -28.66 21.85
C MET A 1 -42.55 -27.28 22.46
N LYS A 2 -41.35 -26.66 22.61
CA LYS A 2 -41.20 -25.29 23.17
C LYS A 2 -40.64 -24.40 22.07
N ILE A 3 -41.46 -23.46 21.61
CA ILE A 3 -41.11 -22.46 20.60
C ILE A 3 -40.44 -21.28 21.35
N ILE A 4 -39.15 -21.03 21.05
CA ILE A 4 -38.42 -19.88 21.57
C ILE A 4 -38.46 -18.81 20.48
N PHE A 5 -39.18 -17.72 20.75
CA PHE A 5 -39.15 -16.50 19.92
C PHE A 5 -37.87 -15.72 20.20
N PHE A 6 -36.99 -15.64 19.20
CA PHE A 6 -35.88 -14.68 19.20
C PHE A 6 -36.35 -13.35 18.65
N VAL A 7 -36.46 -12.37 19.54
CA VAL A 7 -36.68 -10.96 19.16
C VAL A 7 -35.34 -10.38 18.71
N PHE A 8 -35.24 -10.13 17.41
CA PHE A 8 -34.07 -9.45 16.80
C PHE A 8 -34.28 -7.95 16.90
N THR A 9 -33.63 -7.30 17.88
CA THR A 9 -33.57 -5.84 17.99
C THR A 9 -32.53 -5.31 17.00
N ILE A 10 -33.00 -4.71 15.92
CA ILE A 10 -32.15 -4.03 14.93
C ILE A 10 -31.78 -2.65 15.53
N PHE A 11 -30.54 -2.51 15.97
CA PHE A 11 -29.95 -1.19 16.26
C PHE A 11 -29.55 -0.53 14.94
N LEU A 12 -30.36 0.44 14.49
CA LEU A 12 -29.95 1.38 13.46
C LEU A 12 -28.96 2.38 14.06
N THR A 13 -27.67 2.15 13.86
CA THR A 13 -26.64 3.17 14.09
C THR A 13 -26.58 4.07 12.86
N SER A 14 -27.11 5.28 13.00
CA SER A 14 -26.95 6.38 12.03
C SER A 14 -25.46 6.75 11.96
N LEU A 15 -24.80 6.37 10.87
CA LEU A 15 -23.49 6.89 10.50
C LEU A 15 -23.67 8.35 10.03
N ALA A 16 -23.36 9.30 10.91
CA ALA A 16 -23.14 10.69 10.51
C ALA A 16 -21.84 10.76 9.70
N LEU A 17 -21.98 10.84 8.37
CA LEU A 17 -20.88 11.19 7.47
C LEU A 17 -20.54 12.66 7.71
N ALA A 18 -19.51 12.92 8.51
CA ALA A 18 -18.91 14.24 8.62
C ALA A 18 -18.16 14.52 7.32
N ASN A 19 -18.76 15.28 6.41
CA ASN A 19 -18.11 15.84 5.22
C ASN A 19 -17.10 16.92 5.65
N GLY A 20 -15.89 16.50 6.04
CA GLY A 20 -14.81 17.36 6.54
C GLY A 20 -14.01 18.09 5.46
N LEU A 21 -14.52 18.38 4.26
CA LEU A 21 -13.70 18.87 3.16
C LEU A 21 -13.95 20.31 2.69
N ASN A 22 -14.88 21.08 3.32
CA ASN A 22 -15.21 22.42 2.85
C ASN A 22 -15.00 23.56 3.88
N ALA A 23 -14.37 23.28 5.02
CA ALA A 23 -14.19 24.28 6.08
C ALA A 23 -13.28 25.46 5.66
N ILE A 24 -12.45 25.29 4.63
CA ILE A 24 -11.50 26.35 4.18
C ILE A 24 -12.22 27.42 3.32
N ASN A 25 -13.35 27.07 2.69
CA ASN A 25 -14.12 27.97 1.84
C ASN A 25 -15.44 28.43 2.49
N ASP A 26 -15.72 28.03 3.74
CA ASP A 26 -16.89 28.46 4.45
C ASP A 26 -16.68 29.88 4.96
N PRO A 27 -17.47 30.88 4.51
CA PRO A 27 -17.36 32.26 4.96
C PRO A 27 -17.60 32.43 6.46
N VAL A 28 -18.28 31.50 7.11
CA VAL A 28 -18.50 31.53 8.57
C VAL A 28 -17.22 31.14 9.33
N MET A 29 -16.39 30.26 8.74
CA MET A 29 -15.15 29.77 9.35
C MET A 29 -13.92 30.59 8.96
N ASN A 30 -14.00 31.43 7.92
CA ASN A 30 -12.90 32.25 7.47
C ASN A 30 -13.29 33.73 7.44
N PRO A 31 -13.03 34.47 8.52
CA PRO A 31 -13.39 35.89 8.63
C PRO A 31 -12.78 36.78 7.54
N CYS A 32 -11.69 36.34 6.92
CA CYS A 32 -11.05 37.07 5.83
C CYS A 32 -11.85 37.05 4.52
N ILE A 33 -12.75 36.08 4.33
CA ILE A 33 -13.66 36.05 3.18
C ILE A 33 -14.75 37.11 3.33
N GLN A 34 -15.25 37.32 4.54
CA GLN A 34 -16.31 38.31 4.79
C GLN A 34 -15.75 39.74 4.93
N ARG A 35 -14.55 39.90 5.43
CA ARG A 35 -13.90 41.20 5.69
C ARG A 35 -12.45 41.17 5.23
N PRO A 36 -12.18 41.32 3.93
CA PRO A 36 -10.84 41.23 3.38
C PRO A 36 -9.87 42.31 3.90
N ASN A 37 -10.40 43.40 4.47
CA ASN A 37 -9.61 44.52 5.02
C ASN A 37 -9.41 44.40 6.54
N LEU A 38 -9.72 43.26 7.16
CA LEU A 38 -9.48 43.08 8.59
C LEU A 38 -7.96 43.01 8.85
N ALA A 39 -7.50 43.65 9.96
CA ALA A 39 -6.10 43.58 10.36
C ALA A 39 -5.73 42.07 10.59
N GLY A 40 -4.78 41.57 9.82
CA GLY A 40 -4.40 40.17 9.79
C GLY A 40 -4.88 39.41 8.53
N CYS A 41 -5.85 39.94 7.77
CA CYS A 41 -6.21 39.48 6.44
C CYS A 41 -5.40 40.29 5.43
N GLY A 42 -4.11 40.07 5.36
CA GLY A 42 -3.19 40.88 4.57
C GLY A 42 -3.63 41.05 3.13
N SER A 43 -3.64 42.32 2.70
CA SER A 43 -3.94 42.76 1.32
C SER A 43 -2.92 42.31 0.27
N ASN A 44 -2.13 41.28 0.55
CA ASN A 44 -1.28 40.64 -0.42
C ASN A 44 -2.09 39.57 -1.16
N ASN A 45 -3.12 40.04 -1.92
CA ASN A 45 -3.79 39.27 -2.96
C ASN A 45 -2.89 39.02 -4.17
N SER A 46 -1.63 38.70 -3.96
CA SER A 46 -0.92 37.87 -4.90
C SER A 46 -1.58 36.47 -4.76
N PRO A 47 -2.22 35.97 -5.82
CA PRO A 47 -2.64 34.58 -5.81
C PRO A 47 -1.39 33.79 -5.49
N GLN A 48 -1.29 33.24 -4.28
CA GLN A 48 -0.29 32.24 -3.99
C GLN A 48 -0.60 31.11 -4.94
N THR A 49 0.05 31.14 -6.09
CA THR A 49 0.06 30.03 -7.01
C THR A 49 0.61 28.88 -6.19
N ARG A 50 -0.27 28.05 -5.62
CA ARG A 50 0.13 26.80 -4.98
C ARG A 50 0.92 26.07 -6.06
N GLN A 51 2.23 26.11 -5.95
CA GLN A 51 3.08 25.27 -6.79
C GLN A 51 2.66 23.85 -6.49
N VAL A 52 1.89 23.28 -7.39
CA VAL A 52 1.58 21.85 -7.37
C VAL A 52 2.90 21.15 -7.67
N ILE A 53 3.59 20.75 -6.60
CA ILE A 53 4.79 19.94 -6.73
C ILE A 53 4.32 18.59 -7.25
N ASN A 54 4.50 18.36 -8.53
CA ASN A 54 4.21 17.08 -9.14
C ASN A 54 5.31 16.09 -8.75
N ILE A 55 5.11 15.37 -7.63
CA ILE A 55 6.04 14.35 -7.18
C ILE A 55 5.87 13.11 -8.06
N PRO A 56 6.90 12.70 -8.82
CA PRO A 56 6.80 11.55 -9.70
C PRO A 56 6.58 10.26 -8.91
N ASN A 57 5.66 9.43 -9.40
CA ASN A 57 5.40 8.13 -8.80
C ASN A 57 6.63 7.20 -8.90
N ARG A 58 6.78 6.36 -7.88
CA ARG A 58 7.74 5.28 -7.81
C ARG A 58 7.00 3.97 -7.62
N TRP A 59 7.42 2.95 -8.36
CA TRP A 59 6.78 1.64 -8.40
C TRP A 59 7.73 0.57 -7.91
N GLY A 60 7.19 -0.43 -7.21
CA GLY A 60 7.90 -1.63 -6.83
C GLY A 60 7.02 -2.86 -7.04
N ALA A 61 7.65 -4.01 -7.13
CA ALA A 61 6.99 -5.31 -7.23
C ALA A 61 7.82 -6.40 -6.58
N ILE A 62 7.17 -7.45 -6.12
CA ILE A 62 7.80 -8.65 -5.55
C ILE A 62 7.25 -9.87 -6.25
N TYR A 63 8.13 -10.71 -6.77
CA TYR A 63 7.86 -12.02 -7.35
C TYR A 63 8.48 -13.13 -6.50
N TYR A 64 7.85 -14.29 -6.48
CA TYR A 64 8.30 -15.44 -5.70
C TYR A 64 8.00 -16.75 -6.40
N ASN A 65 8.95 -17.67 -6.34
CA ASN A 65 8.74 -19.07 -6.71
C ASN A 65 8.75 -19.94 -5.45
N ALA A 66 7.61 -20.60 -5.17
CA ALA A 66 7.47 -21.44 -4.00
C ALA A 66 8.26 -22.76 -4.09
N ALA A 67 8.56 -23.27 -5.30
CA ALA A 67 9.27 -24.53 -5.47
C ALA A 67 10.71 -24.46 -4.98
N ASN A 68 11.41 -23.35 -5.25
CA ASN A 68 12.82 -23.19 -4.92
C ASN A 68 13.16 -21.96 -4.08
N ARG A 69 12.13 -21.21 -3.64
CA ARG A 69 12.24 -20.00 -2.79
C ARG A 69 12.94 -18.82 -3.48
N ALA A 70 13.03 -18.82 -4.80
CA ALA A 70 13.56 -17.69 -5.54
C ALA A 70 12.66 -16.46 -5.35
N VAL A 71 13.26 -15.33 -5.00
CA VAL A 71 12.60 -14.05 -4.85
C VAL A 71 13.22 -13.05 -5.83
N GLY A 72 12.38 -12.30 -6.51
CA GLY A 72 12.80 -11.16 -7.30
C GLY A 72 11.99 -9.94 -6.93
N TYR A 73 12.63 -8.80 -6.91
CA TYR A 73 11.97 -7.54 -6.58
C TYR A 73 12.50 -6.40 -7.44
N SER A 74 11.72 -5.33 -7.51
CA SER A 74 12.12 -4.05 -8.08
C SER A 74 11.74 -2.93 -7.13
N GLU A 75 12.54 -1.87 -7.12
CA GLU A 75 12.34 -0.68 -6.31
C GLU A 75 12.50 0.59 -7.15
N ASN A 76 11.80 1.64 -6.74
CA ASN A 76 11.97 2.98 -7.28
C ASN A 76 11.85 3.10 -8.82
N ASN A 77 11.15 2.15 -9.45
CA ASN A 77 10.93 2.19 -10.89
C ASN A 77 10.07 3.40 -11.26
N THR A 78 10.54 4.18 -12.24
CA THR A 78 9.89 5.44 -12.68
C THR A 78 9.01 5.26 -13.91
N LYS A 79 9.07 4.08 -14.56
CA LYS A 79 8.39 3.80 -15.83
C LYS A 79 7.01 3.17 -15.67
N GLY A 80 6.55 2.99 -14.42
CA GLY A 80 5.24 2.44 -14.11
C GLY A 80 5.27 0.96 -13.71
N TYR A 81 4.10 0.45 -13.30
CA TYR A 81 3.97 -0.89 -12.75
C TYR A 81 4.42 -2.01 -13.71
N ARG A 82 4.14 -1.89 -15.02
CA ARG A 82 4.56 -2.89 -16.02
C ARG A 82 6.07 -3.06 -16.07
N SER A 83 6.81 -1.95 -15.98
CA SER A 83 8.27 -1.96 -15.93
C SER A 83 8.79 -2.53 -14.63
N ALA A 84 8.18 -2.17 -13.49
CA ALA A 84 8.53 -2.71 -12.18
C ALA A 84 8.29 -4.23 -12.13
N ASN A 85 7.14 -4.70 -12.61
CA ASN A 85 6.84 -6.12 -12.68
C ASN A 85 7.82 -6.90 -13.57
N LYS A 86 8.13 -6.37 -14.75
CA LYS A 86 9.11 -6.99 -15.64
C LYS A 86 10.49 -7.12 -14.99
N GLU A 87 10.95 -6.08 -14.31
CA GLU A 87 12.23 -6.07 -13.61
C GLU A 87 12.24 -7.08 -12.44
N ALA A 88 11.20 -7.08 -11.60
CA ALA A 88 11.07 -8.02 -10.50
C ALA A 88 10.98 -9.47 -10.97
N LEU A 89 10.22 -9.75 -12.04
CA LEU A 89 10.16 -11.07 -12.67
C LEU A 89 11.53 -11.52 -13.17
N GLN A 90 12.26 -10.65 -13.89
CA GLN A 90 13.61 -10.98 -14.37
C GLN A 90 14.58 -11.27 -13.23
N ASN A 91 14.48 -10.53 -12.12
CA ASN A 91 15.30 -10.77 -10.94
C ASN A 91 14.96 -12.11 -10.27
N CYS A 92 13.69 -12.49 -10.22
CA CYS A 92 13.26 -13.79 -9.71
C CYS A 92 13.76 -14.94 -10.61
N ILE A 93 13.70 -14.79 -11.93
CA ILE A 93 14.24 -15.76 -12.90
C ILE A 93 15.74 -15.91 -12.72
N LYS A 94 16.48 -14.81 -12.60
CA LYS A 94 17.94 -14.82 -12.34
C LYS A 94 18.30 -15.50 -11.02
N ALA A 95 17.43 -15.40 -10.01
CA ALA A 95 17.58 -16.11 -8.74
C ALA A 95 17.24 -17.62 -8.84
N GLY A 96 16.99 -18.13 -10.06
CA GLY A 96 16.69 -19.54 -10.31
C GLY A 96 15.21 -19.90 -10.31
N GLY A 97 14.33 -18.92 -10.32
CA GLY A 97 12.87 -19.12 -10.18
C GLY A 97 12.14 -19.65 -11.42
N GLY A 98 12.85 -19.89 -12.53
CA GLY A 98 12.22 -20.36 -13.77
C GLY A 98 11.60 -19.24 -14.60
N GLN A 99 11.37 -19.50 -15.89
CA GLN A 99 10.98 -18.45 -16.85
C GLN A 99 9.47 -18.15 -16.88
N ASP A 100 8.63 -19.09 -16.51
CA ASP A 100 7.19 -18.91 -16.65
C ASP A 100 6.52 -18.69 -15.30
N PRO A 101 5.65 -17.67 -15.16
CA PRO A 101 5.01 -17.37 -13.89
C PRO A 101 4.07 -18.48 -13.40
N LYS A 102 3.67 -19.39 -14.27
CA LYS A 102 2.97 -20.64 -13.93
C LYS A 102 3.03 -21.58 -15.11
N ASP A 103 3.91 -22.56 -15.04
CA ASP A 103 3.68 -23.78 -15.78
C ASP A 103 2.41 -24.49 -15.25
N GLU A 104 1.98 -25.53 -15.91
CA GLU A 104 0.79 -26.33 -15.52
C GLU A 104 0.89 -26.89 -14.08
N ASN A 105 2.08 -26.92 -13.50
CA ASN A 105 2.37 -27.40 -12.14
C ASN A 105 2.40 -26.25 -11.11
N GLY A 106 2.24 -24.99 -11.52
CA GLY A 106 2.34 -23.82 -10.64
C GLY A 106 3.77 -23.48 -10.23
N GLU A 107 4.77 -24.02 -10.93
CA GLU A 107 6.18 -23.73 -10.74
C GLU A 107 6.56 -22.51 -11.56
N GLY A 108 7.31 -21.60 -10.97
CA GLY A 108 7.73 -20.38 -11.63
C GLY A 108 7.59 -19.15 -10.74
N CYS A 109 8.05 -18.02 -11.25
CA CYS A 109 8.01 -16.75 -10.54
C CYS A 109 6.62 -16.09 -10.65
N GLY A 110 5.80 -16.19 -9.61
CA GLY A 110 4.49 -15.54 -9.54
C GLY A 110 4.56 -14.14 -8.90
N LEU A 111 3.73 -13.21 -9.37
CA LEU A 111 3.56 -11.91 -8.73
C LEU A 111 2.92 -12.08 -7.36
N MET A 112 3.57 -11.56 -6.33
CA MET A 112 3.08 -11.61 -4.95
C MET A 112 2.45 -10.30 -4.51
N THR A 113 3.05 -9.18 -4.85
CA THR A 113 2.53 -7.84 -4.58
C THR A 113 3.18 -6.80 -5.49
N GLU A 114 2.44 -5.75 -5.78
CA GLU A 114 2.95 -4.53 -6.40
C GLU A 114 2.55 -3.32 -5.57
N TYR A 115 3.32 -2.25 -5.63
CA TYR A 115 3.08 -1.07 -4.82
C TYR A 115 3.57 0.20 -5.52
N ARG A 116 2.92 1.31 -5.18
CA ARG A 116 3.22 2.64 -5.70
C ARG A 116 3.32 3.63 -4.55
N ASN A 117 4.42 4.38 -4.48
CA ASN A 117 4.70 5.35 -3.43
C ASN A 117 4.51 4.76 -2.02
N ALA A 118 4.83 3.49 -1.87
CA ALA A 118 4.61 2.68 -0.68
C ALA A 118 5.79 1.74 -0.46
N CYS A 119 5.72 0.91 0.55
CA CYS A 119 6.68 -0.14 0.85
C CYS A 119 6.07 -1.52 0.61
N GLY A 120 6.91 -2.48 0.23
CA GLY A 120 6.55 -3.88 0.10
C GLY A 120 7.47 -4.75 0.92
N ALA A 121 6.96 -5.86 1.45
CA ALA A 121 7.73 -6.85 2.16
C ALA A 121 7.29 -8.27 1.80
N ILE A 122 8.20 -9.21 1.81
CA ILE A 122 7.92 -10.65 1.73
C ILE A 122 8.52 -11.36 2.92
N ALA A 123 7.68 -12.14 3.61
CA ALA A 123 8.10 -13.04 4.67
C ALA A 123 8.09 -14.49 4.18
N LEU A 124 9.11 -15.25 4.53
CA LEU A 124 9.25 -16.66 4.19
C LEU A 124 9.25 -17.51 5.45
N GLY A 125 8.57 -18.66 5.36
CA GLY A 125 8.48 -19.66 6.43
C GLY A 125 8.90 -21.05 5.98
N GLY A 126 8.56 -22.06 6.78
CA GLY A 126 8.82 -23.45 6.45
C GLY A 126 8.05 -23.94 5.22
N LYS A 127 8.52 -25.05 4.61
CA LYS A 127 7.88 -25.73 3.48
C LYS A 127 7.63 -24.83 2.25
N ASN A 128 8.63 -24.01 1.89
CA ASN A 128 8.60 -23.14 0.71
C ASN A 128 7.39 -22.17 0.68
N ARG A 129 6.94 -21.74 1.84
CA ARG A 129 5.83 -20.80 1.98
C ARG A 129 6.32 -19.38 2.11
N GLY A 130 5.64 -18.49 1.41
CA GLY A 130 5.88 -17.06 1.49
C GLY A 130 4.59 -16.27 1.40
N ALA A 131 4.60 -15.08 1.97
CA ALA A 131 3.54 -14.11 1.79
C ALA A 131 4.15 -12.71 1.64
N ALA A 132 3.66 -11.95 0.68
CA ALA A 132 4.06 -10.56 0.52
C ALA A 132 2.88 -9.62 0.77
N ARG A 133 3.19 -8.44 1.29
CA ARG A 133 2.22 -7.37 1.55
C ARG A 133 2.86 -6.03 1.22
N SER A 134 2.00 -5.07 0.97
CA SER A 134 2.40 -3.67 0.79
C SER A 134 1.61 -2.76 1.71
N ALA A 135 2.25 -1.74 2.23
CA ALA A 135 1.66 -0.73 3.09
C ALA A 135 2.37 0.62 2.89
N VAL A 136 1.78 1.68 3.44
CA VAL A 136 2.39 3.00 3.40
C VAL A 136 3.69 3.02 4.21
N LEU A 137 3.72 2.42 5.39
CA LEU A 137 4.92 2.32 6.22
C LEU A 137 5.61 0.97 6.01
N LEU A 138 6.94 0.96 6.11
CA LEU A 138 7.74 -0.25 5.95
C LEU A 138 7.41 -1.27 7.04
N GLU A 139 7.34 -0.81 8.26
CA GLU A 139 7.02 -1.65 9.42
C GLU A 139 5.65 -2.33 9.28
N ASP A 140 4.64 -1.61 8.81
CA ASP A 140 3.31 -2.17 8.55
C ASP A 140 3.34 -3.25 7.46
N ALA A 141 4.11 -3.03 6.38
CA ALA A 141 4.27 -4.02 5.32
C ALA A 141 4.93 -5.30 5.85
N GLU A 142 5.97 -5.17 6.67
CA GLU A 142 6.67 -6.29 7.31
C GLU A 142 5.77 -7.07 8.25
N GLN A 143 5.08 -6.39 9.17
CA GLN A 143 4.16 -7.02 10.12
C GLN A 143 3.02 -7.76 9.40
N GLN A 144 2.43 -7.14 8.38
CA GLN A 144 1.38 -7.76 7.57
C GLN A 144 1.89 -8.96 6.76
N ALA A 145 3.13 -8.91 6.24
CA ALA A 145 3.73 -10.03 5.52
C ALA A 145 3.97 -11.21 6.45
N ILE A 146 4.50 -10.98 7.66
CA ILE A 146 4.70 -12.01 8.69
C ILE A 146 3.35 -12.63 9.09
N ALA A 147 2.38 -11.79 9.45
CA ALA A 147 1.05 -12.25 9.86
C ALA A 147 0.36 -13.07 8.77
N ALA A 148 0.47 -12.66 7.51
CA ALA A 148 -0.10 -13.40 6.38
C ALA A 148 0.62 -14.74 6.13
N CYS A 149 1.93 -14.78 6.32
CA CYS A 149 2.73 -15.98 6.17
C CYS A 149 2.45 -17.00 7.28
N GLU A 150 2.22 -16.55 8.51
CA GLU A 150 1.94 -17.40 9.68
C GLU A 150 0.46 -17.80 9.81
N LYS A 151 -0.45 -17.15 9.10
CA LYS A 151 -1.89 -17.35 9.24
C LYS A 151 -2.31 -18.83 9.13
N GLY A 152 -2.89 -19.37 10.21
CA GLY A 152 -3.37 -20.75 10.28
C GLY A 152 -2.26 -21.81 10.30
N ARG A 153 -1.06 -21.45 10.82
CA ARG A 153 0.12 -22.30 10.79
C ARG A 153 0.88 -22.28 12.12
N SER A 154 1.64 -23.35 12.36
CA SER A 154 2.45 -23.52 13.58
C SER A 154 3.90 -23.10 13.44
N TYR A 155 4.36 -22.69 12.25
CA TYR A 155 5.73 -22.26 12.03
C TYR A 155 5.86 -20.73 12.01
N LYS A 156 7.04 -20.24 12.33
CA LYS A 156 7.40 -18.83 12.27
C LYS A 156 7.87 -18.44 10.89
N CYS A 157 7.55 -17.20 10.50
CA CYS A 157 8.02 -16.58 9.29
C CYS A 157 8.98 -15.43 9.60
N THR A 158 9.96 -15.24 8.73
CA THR A 158 10.93 -14.15 8.84
C THR A 158 10.90 -13.30 7.58
N ILE A 159 11.15 -12.01 7.70
CA ILE A 159 11.29 -11.13 6.54
C ILE A 159 12.51 -11.56 5.74
N TYR A 160 12.28 -11.84 4.47
CA TYR A 160 13.33 -12.14 3.50
C TYR A 160 13.79 -10.88 2.77
N TYR A 161 12.81 -10.03 2.39
CA TYR A 161 13.05 -8.76 1.74
C TYR A 161 11.98 -7.76 2.18
N SER A 162 12.40 -6.51 2.36
CA SER A 162 11.50 -5.37 2.50
C SER A 162 12.16 -4.12 1.90
N GLY A 163 11.36 -3.25 1.26
CA GLY A 163 11.86 -2.05 0.63
C GLY A 163 10.74 -1.09 0.24
N CYS A 164 11.09 0.16 -0.01
CA CYS A 164 10.15 1.22 -0.33
C CYS A 164 10.41 1.83 -1.70
N SER A 165 9.35 2.01 -2.46
CA SER A 165 9.36 2.72 -3.74
C SER A 165 8.70 4.07 -3.56
N ARG A 166 9.50 5.08 -3.14
CA ARG A 166 9.03 6.43 -2.85
C ARG A 166 9.99 7.48 -3.38
N HIS A 167 9.45 8.56 -3.88
CA HIS A 167 10.26 9.73 -4.13
C HIS A 167 10.74 10.32 -2.79
N PRO A 168 12.00 10.82 -2.68
CA PRO A 168 12.52 11.38 -1.43
C PRO A 168 11.70 12.54 -0.84
N SER A 169 10.92 13.21 -1.69
CA SER A 169 10.02 14.32 -1.26
C SER A 169 8.73 13.85 -0.57
N TYR A 170 8.41 12.54 -0.58
CA TYR A 170 7.31 12.02 0.21
C TYR A 170 7.72 11.98 1.68
N ARG A 171 7.03 12.79 2.48
CA ARG A 171 7.11 12.77 3.95
C ARG A 171 5.79 12.29 4.49
N TYR A 172 5.84 11.40 5.44
CA TYR A 172 4.69 10.90 6.19
C TYR A 172 4.87 11.32 7.64
#